data_77fb2388574b475e01c4e30a9f92601e
#
_entry.id   77fb2388574b475e01c4e30a9f92601e
#
_cell.length_a   1.000
_cell.length_b   1.000
_cell.length_c   1.000
_cell.angle_alpha   90.00
_cell.angle_beta   90.00
_cell.angle_gamma   90.00
#
_symmetry.space_group_name_H-M   'P 1'
#
loop_
_entity.id
_entity.type
_entity.pdbx_description
1 polymer ?
#
loop_
_entity_poly.entity_id
_entity_poly.type
_entity_poly.pdbx_seq_one_letter_code
_entity_poly.pdbx_strand_id
1 'polypeptide(L)'
;LYLPYPAPYGHWPATKEKDQCRHSKRYENCKMNPIPRESLSIEAIKHYDMVKSQSGKGMDYSMLLRAPNDLETLRNYYAQISMVDEGVGNIVSALNHLNIMNDTLFIFTADHGLSLGQHGFWGHGAATFPSNLHRAAHSVPLIIKNGKDTNAGRRSDLMVSNMDIFSTILDITKCVKIDTGPAVPSRSLLPILNEFSASWGEDAVYSEQEETRVVRTQKYAFFKRFKNSMGFPINDELFDLENDPDEKCNLINDSKFSEVKDKLSTMLDNFFAIHSQSEADLWTGGKALQNSTRKKFWADVWGDDWSTVYSFDKK
;
A
#
# COMPACT_ATOMS: atom_id res chain seq x y z
N LEU A 1 -21.35 4.56 -6.60
CA LEU A 1 -20.48 5.10 -7.64
C LEU A 1 -19.02 4.94 -7.18
N TYR A 2 -18.17 4.36 -8.00
CA TYR A 2 -16.72 4.25 -7.80
C TYR A 2 -16.01 5.14 -8.83
N LEU A 3 -15.18 6.06 -8.37
CA LEU A 3 -14.49 7.05 -9.20
C LEU A 3 -12.97 6.94 -9.00
N PRO A 4 -12.29 6.07 -9.73
CA PRO A 4 -10.83 5.94 -9.64
C PRO A 4 -10.14 7.10 -10.35
N TYR A 5 -9.18 7.72 -9.66
CA TYR A 5 -8.25 8.68 -10.25
C TYR A 5 -6.92 7.98 -10.53
N PRO A 6 -6.39 8.01 -11.76
CA PRO A 6 -5.07 7.45 -12.06
C PRO A 6 -3.93 8.32 -11.51
N ALA A 7 -4.20 9.58 -11.19
CA ALA A 7 -3.28 10.48 -10.50
C ALA A 7 -3.32 10.22 -8.97
N PRO A 8 -2.22 10.45 -8.27
CA PRO A 8 -0.96 11.08 -8.69
C PRO A 8 0.09 10.12 -9.26
N TYR A 9 -0.26 8.87 -9.52
CA TYR A 9 0.70 7.87 -9.96
C TYR A 9 1.31 8.16 -11.33
N GLY A 10 0.51 8.73 -12.25
CA GLY A 10 0.93 9.18 -13.58
C GLY A 10 1.57 8.08 -14.43
N HIS A 11 2.40 8.48 -15.39
CA HIS A 11 3.33 7.58 -16.07
C HIS A 11 4.55 7.36 -15.18
N TRP A 12 4.74 6.19 -14.81
CA TRP A 12 5.70 5.71 -13.84
C TRP A 12 7.16 5.79 -14.30
N PRO A 13 8.03 6.43 -13.50
CA PRO A 13 7.70 7.50 -12.54
C PRO A 13 7.29 8.79 -13.25
N ALA A 14 6.39 9.59 -12.62
CA ALA A 14 5.94 10.87 -13.18
C ALA A 14 7.13 11.77 -13.50
N THR A 15 7.49 11.85 -14.78
CA THR A 15 8.73 12.45 -15.20
C THR A 15 8.54 13.55 -16.20
N LYS A 16 8.91 14.77 -15.79
CA LYS A 16 9.18 15.88 -16.68
C LYS A 16 7.95 16.48 -17.39
N GLU A 17 8.18 17.09 -18.54
CA GLU A 17 7.25 17.97 -19.23
C GLU A 17 5.90 17.33 -19.58
N LYS A 18 5.87 16.06 -19.95
CA LYS A 18 4.62 15.39 -20.32
C LYS A 18 3.72 15.02 -19.14
N ASP A 19 4.24 15.08 -17.91
CA ASP A 19 3.47 14.84 -16.71
C ASP A 19 3.05 16.14 -16.02
N GLN A 20 3.34 17.28 -16.61
CA GLN A 20 2.90 18.57 -16.13
C GLN A 20 1.38 18.73 -16.28
N CYS A 21 0.78 19.35 -15.30
CA CYS A 21 -0.64 19.69 -15.28
C CYS A 21 -0.84 21.18 -14.96
N ARG A 22 -2.09 21.66 -15.00
CA ARG A 22 -2.42 23.07 -14.70
C ARG A 22 -1.95 23.57 -13.33
N HIS A 23 -1.66 22.65 -12.37
CA HIS A 23 -1.15 22.99 -11.06
C HIS A 23 0.38 23.01 -10.97
N SER A 24 1.13 22.64 -12.01
CA SER A 24 2.60 22.49 -11.98
C SER A 24 3.29 23.79 -11.59
N LYS A 25 2.82 24.96 -12.09
CA LYS A 25 3.31 26.28 -11.71
C LYS A 25 3.32 26.55 -10.20
N ARG A 26 2.35 26.00 -9.47
CA ARG A 26 2.23 26.17 -8.02
C ARG A 26 3.43 25.60 -7.26
N TYR A 27 4.05 24.58 -7.81
CA TYR A 27 5.16 23.85 -7.18
C TYR A 27 6.53 24.15 -7.78
N GLU A 28 6.62 24.97 -8.82
CA GLU A 28 7.85 25.26 -9.58
C GLU A 28 9.03 25.66 -8.70
N ASN A 29 8.79 26.43 -7.64
CA ASN A 29 9.80 26.89 -6.70
C ASN A 29 9.76 26.19 -5.33
N CYS A 30 8.94 25.14 -5.18
CA CYS A 30 8.82 24.41 -3.93
C CYS A 30 10.07 23.57 -3.66
N LYS A 31 10.65 23.70 -2.45
CA LYS A 31 11.84 22.95 -2.06
C LYS A 31 11.56 21.49 -1.70
N MET A 32 10.29 21.12 -1.49
CA MET A 32 9.84 19.78 -1.12
C MET A 32 10.51 19.23 0.16
N ASN A 33 10.82 20.10 1.10
CA ASN A 33 11.55 19.76 2.34
C ASN A 33 10.89 18.66 3.21
N PRO A 34 9.55 18.50 3.25
CA PRO A 34 8.93 17.44 4.03
C PRO A 34 9.22 16.02 3.53
N ILE A 35 9.71 15.91 2.30
CA ILE A 35 10.05 14.61 1.72
C ILE A 35 11.52 14.30 2.03
N PRO A 36 11.82 13.22 2.78
CA PRO A 36 13.20 12.81 3.03
C PRO A 36 13.86 12.40 1.72
N ARG A 37 15.11 12.83 1.55
CA ARG A 37 15.96 12.46 0.41
C ARG A 37 17.05 11.57 0.92
N GLU A 38 16.72 10.30 1.02
CA GLU A 38 17.66 9.31 1.52
C GLU A 38 18.56 8.79 0.39
N SER A 39 19.71 8.26 0.75
CA SER A 39 20.59 7.62 -0.21
C SER A 39 19.90 6.44 -0.87
N LEU A 40 20.21 6.21 -2.15
CA LEU A 40 19.65 5.09 -2.90
C LEU A 40 19.90 3.75 -2.20
N SER A 41 18.85 2.98 -2.02
CA SER A 41 18.93 1.69 -1.32
C SER A 41 19.44 0.56 -2.22
N ILE A 42 20.02 -0.46 -1.60
CA ILE A 42 20.42 -1.70 -2.30
C ILE A 42 19.19 -2.40 -2.89
N GLU A 43 18.06 -2.36 -2.22
CA GLU A 43 16.80 -2.96 -2.64
C GLU A 43 16.28 -2.31 -3.94
N ALA A 44 16.41 -1.00 -4.07
CA ALA A 44 16.08 -0.28 -5.31
C ALA A 44 17.02 -0.67 -6.46
N ILE A 45 18.31 -0.81 -6.19
CA ILE A 45 19.30 -1.23 -7.19
C ILE A 45 19.01 -2.66 -7.66
N LYS A 46 18.78 -3.59 -6.74
CA LYS A 46 18.41 -4.98 -7.06
C LYS A 46 17.15 -5.05 -7.92
N HIS A 47 16.13 -4.26 -7.57
CA HIS A 47 14.92 -4.20 -8.39
C HIS A 47 15.20 -3.69 -9.78
N TYR A 48 15.97 -2.59 -9.92
CA TYR A 48 16.38 -2.06 -11.21
C TYR A 48 17.11 -3.11 -12.07
N ASP A 49 18.08 -3.82 -11.49
CA ASP A 49 18.84 -4.86 -12.20
C ASP A 49 17.93 -6.00 -12.66
N MET A 50 16.99 -6.42 -11.81
CA MET A 50 16.00 -7.43 -12.13
C MET A 50 15.11 -6.99 -13.30
N VAL A 51 14.52 -5.80 -13.25
CA VAL A 51 13.65 -5.27 -14.31
C VAL A 51 14.43 -5.13 -15.62
N LYS A 52 15.66 -4.61 -15.55
CA LYS A 52 16.54 -4.49 -16.71
C LYS A 52 16.85 -5.83 -17.36
N SER A 53 17.07 -6.87 -16.56
CA SER A 53 17.38 -8.23 -17.06
C SER A 53 16.20 -8.88 -17.78
N GLN A 54 14.97 -8.48 -17.44
CA GLN A 54 13.73 -9.03 -17.99
C GLN A 54 13.21 -8.26 -19.20
N SER A 55 13.70 -7.06 -19.42
CA SER A 55 13.18 -6.14 -20.41
C SER A 55 13.83 -6.34 -21.77
N GLY A 56 13.03 -6.15 -22.82
CA GLY A 56 13.55 -6.10 -24.17
C GLY A 56 14.54 -4.94 -24.39
N LYS A 57 15.39 -5.03 -25.39
CA LYS A 57 16.33 -3.97 -25.75
C LYS A 57 15.58 -2.67 -26.04
N GLY A 58 15.98 -1.59 -25.37
CA GLY A 58 15.52 -0.22 -25.67
C GLY A 58 14.69 0.48 -24.59
N MET A 59 14.31 -0.20 -23.49
CA MET A 59 13.65 0.48 -22.37
C MET A 59 14.66 1.01 -21.35
N ASP A 60 14.59 2.30 -21.05
CA ASP A 60 15.43 2.95 -20.03
C ASP A 60 14.69 2.98 -18.68
N TYR A 61 15.11 2.12 -17.78
CA TYR A 61 14.60 2.06 -16.39
C TYR A 61 15.43 2.90 -15.42
N SER A 62 16.44 3.62 -15.88
CA SER A 62 17.33 4.42 -15.02
C SER A 62 16.58 5.46 -14.16
N MET A 63 15.37 5.82 -14.58
CA MET A 63 14.47 6.69 -13.83
C MET A 63 14.16 6.15 -12.43
N LEU A 64 14.09 4.81 -12.24
CA LEU A 64 13.84 4.19 -10.95
C LEU A 64 14.89 4.56 -9.91
N LEU A 65 16.13 4.75 -10.36
CA LEU A 65 17.24 5.12 -9.51
C LEU A 65 17.39 6.64 -9.33
N ARG A 66 16.80 7.45 -10.23
CA ARG A 66 16.87 8.91 -10.16
C ARG A 66 15.69 9.54 -9.42
N ALA A 67 14.50 8.98 -9.57
CA ALA A 67 13.26 9.53 -9.01
C ALA A 67 13.30 9.84 -7.51
N PRO A 68 13.90 9.02 -6.64
CA PRO A 68 13.95 9.28 -5.21
C PRO A 68 14.58 10.63 -4.82
N ASN A 69 15.46 11.15 -5.67
CA ASN A 69 16.16 12.39 -5.41
C ASN A 69 15.87 13.50 -6.46
N ASP A 70 14.93 13.26 -7.37
CA ASP A 70 14.57 14.21 -8.40
C ASP A 70 13.49 15.17 -7.92
N LEU A 71 13.89 16.41 -7.71
CA LEU A 71 13.00 17.46 -7.23
C LEU A 71 11.86 17.77 -8.22
N GLU A 72 12.08 17.64 -9.51
CA GLU A 72 11.06 17.86 -10.53
C GLU A 72 9.99 16.77 -10.47
N THR A 73 10.39 15.52 -10.32
CA THR A 73 9.48 14.40 -10.15
C THR A 73 8.59 14.59 -8.90
N LEU A 74 9.16 15.02 -7.77
CA LEU A 74 8.42 15.33 -6.56
C LEU A 74 7.41 16.46 -6.76
N ARG A 75 7.81 17.55 -7.45
CA ARG A 75 6.93 18.67 -7.76
C ARG A 75 5.77 18.26 -8.65
N ASN A 76 6.02 17.43 -9.66
CA ASN A 76 4.98 16.91 -10.53
C ASN A 76 4.00 16.01 -9.77
N TYR A 77 4.48 15.15 -8.87
CA TYR A 77 3.63 14.36 -8.01
C TYR A 77 2.67 15.22 -7.18
N TYR A 78 3.19 16.27 -6.53
CA TYR A 78 2.36 17.20 -5.73
C TYR A 78 1.37 18.00 -6.59
N ALA A 79 1.77 18.36 -7.80
CA ALA A 79 0.85 19.02 -8.73
C ALA A 79 -0.32 18.11 -9.13
N GLN A 80 -0.08 16.82 -9.29
CA GLN A 80 -1.11 15.83 -9.56
C GLN A 80 -2.02 15.59 -8.35
N ILE A 81 -1.49 15.63 -7.11
CA ILE A 81 -2.32 15.63 -5.90
C ILE A 81 -3.31 16.81 -5.91
N SER A 82 -2.85 18.02 -6.27
CA SER A 82 -3.74 19.18 -6.39
C SER A 82 -4.80 19.01 -7.47
N MET A 83 -4.52 18.28 -8.53
CA MET A 83 -5.52 17.96 -9.56
C MET A 83 -6.57 16.98 -9.04
N VAL A 84 -6.19 16.00 -8.24
CA VAL A 84 -7.14 15.08 -7.57
C VAL A 84 -8.01 15.85 -6.59
N ASP A 85 -7.41 16.72 -5.76
CA ASP A 85 -8.12 17.55 -4.80
C ASP A 85 -9.20 18.43 -5.47
N GLU A 86 -8.86 19.06 -6.59
CA GLU A 86 -9.83 19.81 -7.40
C GLU A 86 -10.95 18.91 -7.93
N GLY A 87 -10.63 17.69 -8.40
CA GLY A 87 -11.63 16.73 -8.84
C GLY A 87 -12.59 16.33 -7.72
N VAL A 88 -12.08 16.08 -6.53
CA VAL A 88 -12.89 15.81 -5.32
C VAL A 88 -13.76 17.02 -4.98
N GLY A 89 -13.22 18.24 -5.05
CA GLY A 89 -13.96 19.48 -4.83
C GLY A 89 -15.14 19.64 -5.78
N ASN A 90 -14.95 19.28 -7.06
CA ASN A 90 -16.03 19.32 -8.06
C ASN A 90 -17.15 18.33 -7.75
N ILE A 91 -16.80 17.11 -7.29
CA ILE A 91 -17.78 16.10 -6.87
C ILE A 91 -18.60 16.60 -5.67
N VAL A 92 -17.91 17.10 -4.63
CA VAL A 92 -18.56 17.66 -3.44
C VAL A 92 -19.49 18.81 -3.81
N SER A 93 -19.05 19.71 -4.70
CA SER A 93 -19.87 20.82 -5.19
C SER A 93 -21.10 20.35 -5.93
N ALA A 94 -20.99 19.33 -6.78
CA ALA A 94 -22.13 18.74 -7.49
C ALA A 94 -23.15 18.10 -6.54
N LEU A 95 -22.69 17.34 -5.54
CA LEU A 95 -23.56 16.71 -4.53
C LEU A 95 -24.31 17.78 -3.69
N ASN A 96 -23.66 18.87 -3.36
CA ASN A 96 -24.28 20.01 -2.66
C ASN A 96 -25.31 20.73 -3.55
N HIS A 97 -24.96 20.98 -4.81
CA HIS A 97 -25.87 21.63 -5.76
C HIS A 97 -27.15 20.81 -6.00
N LEU A 98 -27.01 19.49 -6.03
CA LEU A 98 -28.13 18.56 -6.16
C LEU A 98 -28.88 18.34 -4.83
N ASN A 99 -28.44 18.92 -3.73
CA ASN A 99 -28.96 18.74 -2.36
C ASN A 99 -29.00 17.27 -1.88
N ILE A 100 -28.10 16.42 -2.37
CA ILE A 100 -28.01 15.00 -1.97
C ILE A 100 -26.78 14.67 -1.11
N MET A 101 -25.94 15.64 -0.78
CA MET A 101 -24.73 15.41 0.02
C MET A 101 -25.04 14.80 1.40
N ASN A 102 -26.18 15.18 2.00
CA ASN A 102 -26.59 14.66 3.30
C ASN A 102 -27.19 13.25 3.23
N ASP A 103 -27.53 12.76 2.06
CA ASP A 103 -28.05 11.41 1.82
C ASP A 103 -26.99 10.52 1.14
N THR A 104 -25.73 11.02 1.10
CA THR A 104 -24.62 10.33 0.44
C THR A 104 -23.60 9.86 1.47
N LEU A 105 -23.26 8.57 1.43
CA LEU A 105 -22.02 8.06 2.03
C LEU A 105 -20.87 8.42 1.10
N PHE A 106 -19.98 9.31 1.56
CA PHE A 106 -18.83 9.76 0.82
C PHE A 106 -17.57 9.15 1.45
N ILE A 107 -16.80 8.39 0.68
CA ILE A 107 -15.54 7.76 1.11
C ILE A 107 -14.43 8.24 0.18
N PHE A 108 -13.37 8.81 0.76
CA PHE A 108 -12.13 9.13 0.06
C PHE A 108 -10.99 8.29 0.63
N THR A 109 -10.32 7.56 -0.25
CA THR A 109 -9.16 6.73 0.10
C THR A 109 -8.24 6.57 -1.12
N ALA A 110 -7.16 5.81 -0.96
CA ALA A 110 -6.31 5.34 -2.05
C ALA A 110 -6.15 3.82 -1.96
N ASP A 111 -5.79 3.19 -3.06
CA ASP A 111 -5.51 1.75 -3.13
C ASP A 111 -4.21 1.39 -2.40
N HIS A 112 -3.17 2.22 -2.53
CA HIS A 112 -1.88 2.10 -1.84
C HIS A 112 -1.23 3.47 -1.65
N GLY A 113 -0.19 3.52 -0.83
CA GLY A 113 0.70 4.67 -0.69
C GLY A 113 1.84 4.65 -1.73
N LEU A 114 2.80 5.55 -1.55
CA LEU A 114 3.98 5.63 -2.42
C LEU A 114 5.18 6.16 -1.63
N SER A 115 6.29 5.44 -1.65
CA SER A 115 7.57 5.99 -1.20
C SER A 115 8.07 6.99 -2.23
N LEU A 116 8.37 8.20 -1.78
CA LEU A 116 8.79 9.33 -2.60
C LEU A 116 10.27 9.67 -2.36
N GLY A 117 11.05 8.71 -1.93
CA GLY A 117 12.46 8.84 -1.53
C GLY A 117 12.72 8.30 -0.12
N GLN A 118 11.67 7.97 0.65
CA GLN A 118 11.81 7.25 1.91
C GLN A 118 12.50 5.92 1.66
N HIS A 119 13.41 5.54 2.54
CA HIS A 119 14.25 4.33 2.43
C HIS A 119 15.11 4.29 1.15
N GLY A 120 15.31 5.42 0.47
CA GLY A 120 16.15 5.52 -0.72
C GLY A 120 15.54 4.93 -1.99
N PHE A 121 14.20 4.87 -2.10
CA PHE A 121 13.55 4.40 -3.32
C PHE A 121 12.24 5.13 -3.64
N TRP A 122 11.80 4.94 -4.89
CA TRP A 122 10.53 5.45 -5.41
C TRP A 122 9.61 4.28 -5.72
N GLY A 123 8.36 4.34 -5.23
CA GLY A 123 7.38 3.32 -5.55
C GLY A 123 6.76 2.62 -4.34
N HIS A 124 6.09 1.52 -4.61
CA HIS A 124 5.40 0.68 -3.62
C HIS A 124 5.51 -0.80 -3.98
N GLY A 125 5.20 -1.68 -3.04
CA GLY A 125 5.12 -3.12 -3.27
C GLY A 125 6.32 -3.66 -4.04
N ALA A 126 6.09 -4.20 -5.21
CA ALA A 126 7.11 -4.82 -6.05
C ALA A 126 8.10 -3.83 -6.72
N ALA A 127 8.04 -2.53 -6.43
CA ALA A 127 9.00 -1.54 -6.92
C ALA A 127 10.38 -1.60 -6.21
N THR A 128 10.54 -2.51 -5.27
CA THR A 128 11.83 -2.87 -4.65
C THR A 128 11.95 -4.39 -4.56
N PHE A 129 13.14 -4.89 -4.26
CA PHE A 129 13.36 -6.28 -3.91
C PHE A 129 14.27 -6.37 -2.66
N PRO A 130 13.76 -6.93 -1.53
CA PRO A 130 12.39 -7.43 -1.31
C PRO A 130 11.31 -6.35 -1.39
N SER A 131 10.04 -6.79 -1.44
CA SER A 131 8.88 -5.91 -1.61
C SER A 131 8.78 -4.85 -0.54
N ASN A 132 8.43 -3.63 -0.98
CA ASN A 132 8.22 -2.49 -0.11
C ASN A 132 6.82 -2.50 0.49
N LEU A 133 6.74 -2.84 1.76
CA LEU A 133 5.54 -2.76 2.60
C LEU A 133 5.71 -1.76 3.74
N HIS A 134 6.68 -0.85 3.65
CA HIS A 134 6.87 0.22 4.63
C HIS A 134 5.68 1.17 4.67
N ARG A 135 5.55 1.89 5.77
CA ARG A 135 4.43 2.79 6.03
C ARG A 135 4.14 3.73 4.85
N ALA A 136 5.15 4.36 4.27
CA ALA A 136 4.97 5.27 3.14
C ALA A 136 4.29 4.62 1.92
N ALA A 137 4.53 3.33 1.69
CA ALA A 137 3.93 2.58 0.58
C ALA A 137 2.54 2.00 0.88
N HIS A 138 2.15 1.91 2.15
CA HIS A 138 0.91 1.23 2.55
C HIS A 138 -0.06 2.05 3.39
N SER A 139 0.39 3.11 4.07
CA SER A 139 -0.51 4.02 4.77
C SER A 139 -1.21 4.93 3.78
N VAL A 140 -2.53 4.90 3.76
CA VAL A 140 -3.37 5.68 2.86
C VAL A 140 -4.33 6.56 3.65
N PRO A 141 -4.81 7.69 3.10
CA PRO A 141 -5.88 8.45 3.72
C PRO A 141 -7.17 7.64 3.71
N LEU A 142 -7.95 7.75 4.79
CA LEU A 142 -9.33 7.28 4.83
C LEU A 142 -10.19 8.36 5.45
N ILE A 143 -11.07 8.96 4.64
CA ILE A 143 -12.01 9.99 5.08
C ILE A 143 -13.41 9.50 4.77
N ILE A 144 -14.27 9.46 5.79
CA ILE A 144 -15.64 9.00 5.64
C ILE A 144 -16.59 10.10 6.11
N LYS A 145 -17.55 10.47 5.26
CA LYS A 145 -18.70 11.29 5.61
C LYS A 145 -19.96 10.45 5.42
N ASN A 146 -20.67 10.20 6.50
CA ASN A 146 -21.89 9.43 6.50
C ASN A 146 -23.13 10.35 6.69
N GLY A 147 -23.72 10.76 5.58
CA GLY A 147 -24.95 11.55 5.59
C GLY A 147 -24.89 12.81 6.46
N LYS A 148 -25.88 12.96 7.35
CA LYS A 148 -26.02 14.08 8.32
C LYS A 148 -25.20 13.86 9.60
N ASP A 149 -24.04 13.25 9.51
CA ASP A 149 -23.22 12.93 10.69
C ASP A 149 -22.98 14.19 11.54
N THR A 150 -23.49 14.18 12.77
CA THR A 150 -23.32 15.25 13.75
C THR A 150 -21.92 15.24 14.40
N ASN A 151 -21.15 14.19 14.15
CA ASN A 151 -19.81 13.97 14.71
C ASN A 151 -18.68 14.36 13.73
N ALA A 152 -18.95 15.24 12.78
CA ALA A 152 -17.99 15.67 11.77
C ALA A 152 -16.71 16.26 12.38
N GLY A 153 -15.58 16.12 11.68
CA GLY A 153 -14.27 16.67 12.07
C GLY A 153 -13.48 15.81 13.06
N ARG A 154 -13.97 14.64 13.42
CA ARG A 154 -13.22 13.71 14.30
C ARG A 154 -12.08 13.03 13.57
N ARG A 155 -11.07 12.63 14.35
CA ARG A 155 -9.98 11.77 13.91
C ARG A 155 -9.91 10.54 14.81
N SER A 156 -9.53 9.42 14.22
CA SER A 156 -9.29 8.15 14.94
C SER A 156 -7.91 7.63 14.56
N ASP A 157 -7.17 7.15 15.57
CA ASP A 157 -5.86 6.50 15.39
C ASP A 157 -5.96 4.97 15.37
N LEU A 158 -7.18 4.43 15.34
CA LEU A 158 -7.40 2.98 15.25
C LEU A 158 -6.81 2.41 13.96
N MET A 159 -6.23 1.22 14.09
CA MET A 159 -5.69 0.50 12.93
C MET A 159 -6.83 -0.08 12.11
N VAL A 160 -7.05 0.51 10.93
CA VAL A 160 -8.11 0.11 9.98
C VAL A 160 -7.52 -0.21 8.61
N SER A 161 -8.22 -1.01 7.83
CA SER A 161 -7.79 -1.42 6.51
C SER A 161 -8.80 -1.01 5.44
N ASN A 162 -8.34 -0.85 4.18
CA ASN A 162 -9.25 -0.69 3.05
C ASN A 162 -10.25 -1.83 2.91
N MET A 163 -9.92 -3.03 3.39
CA MET A 163 -10.85 -4.16 3.43
C MET A 163 -12.09 -3.86 4.26
N ASP A 164 -11.96 -3.02 5.29
CA ASP A 164 -13.06 -2.66 6.21
C ASP A 164 -14.16 -1.82 5.53
N ILE A 165 -13.83 -1.18 4.41
CA ILE A 165 -14.78 -0.42 3.57
C ILE A 165 -15.91 -1.33 3.06
N PHE A 166 -15.59 -2.57 2.69
CA PHE A 166 -16.56 -3.52 2.17
C PHE A 166 -17.67 -3.81 3.20
N SER A 167 -17.31 -4.28 4.39
CA SER A 167 -18.30 -4.53 5.45
C SER A 167 -19.03 -3.26 5.92
N THR A 168 -18.35 -2.11 5.88
CA THR A 168 -18.96 -0.82 6.23
C THR A 168 -20.06 -0.44 5.26
N ILE A 169 -19.84 -0.60 3.96
CA ILE A 169 -20.86 -0.32 2.93
C ILE A 169 -22.06 -1.26 3.10
N LEU A 170 -21.82 -2.56 3.32
CA LEU A 170 -22.89 -3.53 3.53
C LEU A 170 -23.76 -3.18 4.75
N ASP A 171 -23.14 -2.80 5.85
CA ASP A 171 -23.87 -2.44 7.07
C ASP A 171 -24.69 -1.15 6.90
N ILE A 172 -24.09 -0.10 6.31
CA ILE A 172 -24.77 1.18 6.10
C ILE A 172 -25.95 1.03 5.13
N THR A 173 -25.77 0.24 4.06
CA THR A 173 -26.81 0.02 3.06
C THR A 173 -27.82 -1.05 3.47
N LYS A 174 -27.59 -1.74 4.60
CA LYS A 174 -28.41 -2.86 5.07
C LYS A 174 -28.55 -3.97 4.01
N CYS A 175 -27.59 -4.10 3.13
CA CYS A 175 -27.54 -5.20 2.19
C CYS A 175 -27.32 -6.52 2.91
N VAL A 176 -28.05 -7.55 2.48
CA VAL A 176 -27.89 -8.91 3.00
C VAL A 176 -26.43 -9.32 2.81
N LYS A 177 -25.82 -9.91 3.85
CA LYS A 177 -24.46 -10.46 3.74
C LYS A 177 -24.43 -11.45 2.58
N ILE A 178 -23.67 -11.12 1.55
CA ILE A 178 -23.34 -12.08 0.52
C ILE A 178 -22.43 -13.09 1.20
N ASP A 179 -22.71 -14.37 1.04
CA ASP A 179 -21.77 -15.41 1.46
C ASP A 179 -20.51 -15.28 0.60
N THR A 180 -19.49 -14.69 1.16
CA THR A 180 -18.22 -14.38 0.47
C THR A 180 -17.24 -15.56 0.53
N GLY A 181 -17.70 -16.74 0.97
CA GLY A 181 -16.82 -17.89 1.18
C GLY A 181 -15.94 -17.75 2.43
N PRO A 182 -14.72 -18.27 2.44
CA PRO A 182 -13.84 -18.17 3.61
C PRO A 182 -13.69 -16.72 4.04
N ALA A 183 -13.87 -16.49 5.32
CA ALA A 183 -14.12 -15.20 5.95
C ALA A 183 -13.22 -14.07 5.37
N VAL A 184 -13.84 -13.13 4.67
CA VAL A 184 -13.15 -11.90 4.26
C VAL A 184 -12.72 -11.18 5.53
N PRO A 185 -11.45 -10.83 5.69
CA PRO A 185 -10.93 -10.16 6.89
C PRO A 185 -11.32 -8.68 6.93
N SER A 186 -12.62 -8.42 6.93
CA SER A 186 -13.22 -7.08 6.84
C SER A 186 -14.13 -6.85 8.04
N ARG A 187 -13.94 -5.73 8.72
CA ARG A 187 -14.75 -5.28 9.85
C ARG A 187 -15.48 -4.00 9.48
N SER A 188 -16.74 -3.89 9.87
CA SER A 188 -17.48 -2.66 9.64
C SER A 188 -16.98 -1.52 10.51
N LEU A 189 -16.74 -0.35 9.91
CA LEU A 189 -16.40 0.87 10.62
C LEU A 189 -17.63 1.58 11.21
N LEU A 190 -18.84 1.09 10.94
CA LEU A 190 -20.09 1.73 11.38
C LEU A 190 -20.16 1.95 12.90
N PRO A 191 -19.72 0.99 13.78
CA PRO A 191 -19.68 1.25 15.22
C PRO A 191 -18.82 2.46 15.60
N ILE A 192 -17.65 2.62 14.97
CA ILE A 192 -16.75 3.75 15.23
C ILE A 192 -17.32 5.06 14.69
N LEU A 193 -18.01 5.01 13.56
CA LEU A 193 -18.68 6.19 12.99
C LEU A 193 -19.82 6.67 13.88
N ASN A 194 -20.56 5.75 14.48
CA ASN A 194 -21.68 6.09 15.37
C ASN A 194 -21.21 6.48 16.78
N GLU A 195 -20.30 5.70 17.35
CA GLU A 195 -19.78 5.90 18.70
C GLU A 195 -18.26 5.76 18.71
N PHE A 196 -17.57 6.87 18.95
CA PHE A 196 -16.10 6.93 18.88
C PHE A 196 -15.40 6.06 19.93
N SER A 197 -16.08 5.71 21.02
CA SER A 197 -15.59 4.84 22.10
C SER A 197 -15.85 3.35 21.85
N ALA A 198 -16.44 2.98 20.70
CA ALA A 198 -16.73 1.59 20.39
C ALA A 198 -15.46 0.73 20.40
N SER A 199 -15.58 -0.48 20.99
CA SER A 199 -14.48 -1.46 20.97
C SER A 199 -14.17 -1.86 19.52
N TRP A 200 -12.89 -1.77 19.13
CA TRP A 200 -12.45 -2.14 17.80
C TRP A 200 -11.90 -3.56 17.67
N GLY A 201 -11.68 -4.24 18.79
CA GLY A 201 -11.06 -5.57 18.82
C GLY A 201 -9.53 -5.52 18.69
N GLU A 202 -8.95 -6.40 17.90
CA GLU A 202 -7.51 -6.43 17.68
C GLU A 202 -7.07 -5.21 16.88
N ASP A 203 -6.16 -4.42 17.45
CA ASP A 203 -5.66 -3.19 16.85
C ASP A 203 -4.41 -3.50 16.00
N ALA A 204 -4.62 -4.24 14.93
CA ALA A 204 -3.61 -4.66 13.99
C ALA A 204 -4.13 -4.65 12.54
N VAL A 205 -3.23 -4.41 11.60
CA VAL A 205 -3.48 -4.56 10.15
C VAL A 205 -2.44 -5.47 9.52
N TYR A 206 -2.85 -6.19 8.50
CA TYR A 206 -2.06 -7.18 7.79
C TYR A 206 -1.98 -6.85 6.32
N SER A 207 -0.82 -7.09 5.70
CA SER A 207 -0.62 -6.90 4.27
C SER A 207 0.33 -7.96 3.72
N GLU A 208 0.16 -8.28 2.43
CA GLU A 208 1.04 -9.19 1.70
C GLU A 208 1.39 -8.62 0.34
N GLN A 209 2.63 -8.80 -0.05
CA GLN A 209 3.10 -8.56 -1.40
C GLN A 209 4.14 -9.62 -1.76
N GLU A 210 3.75 -10.63 -2.52
CA GLU A 210 4.60 -11.73 -2.94
C GLU A 210 5.39 -12.36 -1.76
N GLU A 211 6.71 -12.22 -1.73
CA GLU A 211 7.61 -12.79 -0.71
C GLU A 211 7.59 -12.05 0.62
N THR A 212 6.72 -11.09 0.82
CA THR A 212 6.68 -10.29 2.04
C THR A 212 5.30 -10.26 2.64
N ARG A 213 5.20 -10.58 3.93
CA ARG A 213 4.04 -10.36 4.79
C ARG A 213 4.38 -9.36 5.87
N VAL A 214 3.43 -8.53 6.26
CA VAL A 214 3.60 -7.58 7.36
C VAL A 214 2.38 -7.56 8.27
N VAL A 215 2.64 -7.49 9.57
CA VAL A 215 1.67 -7.11 10.58
C VAL A 215 2.10 -5.78 11.20
N ARG A 216 1.15 -4.85 11.30
CA ARG A 216 1.34 -3.57 12.00
C ARG A 216 0.35 -3.48 13.15
N THR A 217 0.87 -3.07 14.29
CA THR A 217 0.10 -2.62 15.46
C THR A 217 0.38 -1.14 15.66
N GLN A 218 -0.24 -0.51 16.65
CA GLN A 218 0.09 0.87 17.04
C GLN A 218 1.58 1.05 17.39
N LYS A 219 2.21 0.00 17.93
CA LYS A 219 3.55 0.09 18.49
C LYS A 219 4.63 -0.53 17.62
N TYR A 220 4.34 -1.59 16.88
CA TYR A 220 5.34 -2.34 16.15
C TYR A 220 4.91 -2.66 14.73
N ALA A 221 5.91 -2.76 13.83
CA ALA A 221 5.76 -3.37 12.51
C ALA A 221 6.72 -4.54 12.38
N PHE A 222 6.21 -5.71 11.99
CA PHE A 222 7.02 -6.90 11.74
C PHE A 222 6.82 -7.37 10.30
N PHE A 223 7.92 -7.51 9.57
CA PHE A 223 7.99 -7.98 8.20
C PHE A 223 8.57 -9.39 8.17
N LYS A 224 7.77 -10.33 7.72
CA LYS A 224 8.19 -11.70 7.49
C LYS A 224 8.50 -11.89 6.03
N ARG A 225 9.72 -12.32 5.73
CA ARG A 225 10.20 -12.51 4.37
C ARG A 225 10.21 -14.00 4.03
N PHE A 226 9.72 -14.35 2.84
CA PHE A 226 9.81 -15.71 2.34
C PHE A 226 11.26 -16.04 1.98
N LYS A 227 11.80 -17.07 2.63
CA LYS A 227 13.17 -17.55 2.40
C LYS A 227 13.15 -18.59 1.31
N ASN A 228 13.66 -18.26 0.14
CA ASN A 228 13.79 -19.20 -0.95
C ASN A 228 15.21 -19.83 -0.98
N SER A 229 15.32 -20.93 -1.75
CA SER A 229 16.58 -21.64 -1.97
C SER A 229 17.60 -20.91 -2.86
N MET A 230 17.25 -19.74 -3.40
CA MET A 230 18.09 -19.00 -4.34
C MET A 230 19.15 -18.12 -3.68
N GLY A 231 19.31 -18.21 -2.35
CA GLY A 231 20.46 -17.60 -1.65
C GLY A 231 20.41 -16.06 -1.55
N PHE A 232 19.26 -15.42 -1.83
CA PHE A 232 19.12 -14.01 -1.51
C PHE A 232 18.98 -13.87 0.02
N PRO A 233 19.87 -13.12 0.68
CA PRO A 233 19.75 -12.84 2.10
C PRO A 233 18.59 -11.87 2.33
N ILE A 234 17.38 -12.41 2.35
CA ILE A 234 16.19 -11.65 2.72
C ILE A 234 15.97 -11.89 4.20
N ASN A 235 16.22 -10.88 5.00
CA ASN A 235 16.00 -10.92 6.43
C ASN A 235 14.63 -10.36 6.78
N ASP A 236 14.04 -10.93 7.83
CA ASP A 236 12.88 -10.33 8.48
C ASP A 236 13.26 -8.96 9.06
N GLU A 237 12.26 -8.10 9.29
CA GLU A 237 12.47 -6.78 9.84
C GLU A 237 11.49 -6.52 10.98
N LEU A 238 11.93 -5.80 12.01
CA LEU A 238 11.11 -5.39 13.14
C LEU A 238 11.41 -3.94 13.47
N PHE A 239 10.35 -3.13 13.63
CA PHE A 239 10.45 -1.70 13.93
C PHE A 239 9.59 -1.34 15.14
N ASP A 240 10.09 -0.46 16.00
CA ASP A 240 9.36 0.17 17.09
C ASP A 240 8.77 1.51 16.61
N LEU A 241 7.51 1.52 16.25
CA LEU A 241 6.85 2.69 15.63
C LEU A 241 6.63 3.85 16.60
N GLU A 242 6.74 3.65 17.92
CA GLU A 242 6.68 4.73 18.90
C GLU A 242 7.98 5.55 18.89
N ASN A 243 9.13 4.87 18.74
CA ASN A 243 10.45 5.52 18.77
C ASN A 243 11.04 5.73 17.38
N ASP A 244 10.56 4.98 16.38
CA ASP A 244 11.01 5.00 14.98
C ASP A 244 9.80 4.93 14.03
N PRO A 245 8.97 5.98 13.96
CA PRO A 245 7.78 6.00 13.10
C PRO A 245 8.09 5.92 11.60
N ASP A 246 9.34 6.16 11.22
CA ASP A 246 9.83 6.12 9.85
C ASP A 246 10.45 4.76 9.47
N GLU A 247 10.46 3.78 10.38
CA GLU A 247 10.91 2.40 10.13
C GLU A 247 12.37 2.32 9.62
N LYS A 248 13.29 3.04 10.28
CA LYS A 248 14.71 3.14 9.87
C LYS A 248 15.65 2.21 10.64
N CYS A 249 15.28 1.84 11.88
CA CYS A 249 16.10 1.06 12.79
C CYS A 249 15.55 -0.36 12.90
N ASN A 250 16.08 -1.29 12.11
CA ASN A 250 15.67 -2.70 12.16
C ASN A 250 16.16 -3.39 13.43
N LEU A 251 15.23 -3.78 14.30
CA LEU A 251 15.46 -4.41 15.60
C LEU A 251 15.44 -5.94 15.57
N ILE A 252 15.35 -6.55 14.40
CA ILE A 252 15.16 -8.00 14.24
C ILE A 252 16.20 -8.86 14.96
N ASN A 253 17.42 -8.36 15.08
CA ASN A 253 18.55 -9.03 15.71
C ASN A 253 18.80 -8.60 17.18
N ASP A 254 18.01 -7.67 17.71
CA ASP A 254 18.11 -7.27 19.11
C ASP A 254 17.33 -8.25 20.00
N SER A 255 18.04 -8.99 20.83
CA SER A 255 17.45 -10.01 21.72
C SER A 255 16.40 -9.48 22.69
N LYS A 256 16.41 -8.17 22.98
CA LYS A 256 15.40 -7.53 23.83
C LYS A 256 14.00 -7.57 23.22
N PHE A 257 13.91 -7.71 21.91
CA PHE A 257 12.65 -7.73 21.16
C PHE A 257 12.25 -9.14 20.71
N SER A 258 12.92 -10.20 21.17
CA SER A 258 12.63 -11.58 20.77
C SER A 258 11.17 -11.97 21.04
N GLU A 259 10.65 -11.67 22.23
CA GLU A 259 9.26 -11.98 22.61
C GLU A 259 8.24 -11.20 21.73
N VAL A 260 8.54 -9.92 21.43
CA VAL A 260 7.72 -9.09 20.55
C VAL A 260 7.70 -9.69 19.15
N LYS A 261 8.86 -10.05 18.61
CA LYS A 261 8.98 -10.70 17.31
C LYS A 261 8.15 -11.99 17.24
N ASP A 262 8.28 -12.87 18.24
CA ASP A 262 7.61 -14.15 18.26
C ASP A 262 6.08 -13.99 18.36
N LYS A 263 5.62 -13.02 19.16
CA LYS A 263 4.20 -12.66 19.24
C LYS A 263 3.68 -12.19 17.88
N LEU A 264 4.35 -11.23 17.25
CA LEU A 264 3.93 -10.66 15.96
C LEU A 264 4.00 -11.70 14.83
N SER A 265 5.01 -12.58 14.83
CA SER A 265 5.08 -13.71 13.91
C SER A 265 3.89 -14.65 14.06
N THR A 266 3.51 -14.97 15.30
CA THR A 266 2.34 -15.81 15.58
C THR A 266 1.04 -15.15 15.11
N MET A 267 0.87 -13.85 15.37
CA MET A 267 -0.30 -13.10 14.88
C MET A 267 -0.38 -13.15 13.35
N LEU A 268 0.75 -12.93 12.67
CA LEU A 268 0.84 -12.94 11.22
C LEU A 268 0.50 -14.32 10.64
N ASP A 269 1.07 -15.39 11.21
CA ASP A 269 0.85 -16.76 10.76
C ASP A 269 -0.61 -17.19 10.95
N ASN A 270 -1.20 -16.85 12.10
CA ASN A 270 -2.62 -17.13 12.38
C ASN A 270 -3.55 -16.41 11.38
N PHE A 271 -3.28 -15.15 11.08
CA PHE A 271 -4.08 -14.40 10.12
C PHE A 271 -4.04 -15.05 8.73
N PHE A 272 -2.85 -15.32 8.22
CA PHE A 272 -2.71 -15.88 6.89
C PHE A 272 -3.13 -17.36 6.80
N ALA A 273 -3.05 -18.13 7.89
CA ALA A 273 -3.62 -19.49 7.93
C ALA A 273 -5.13 -19.53 7.68
N ILE A 274 -5.84 -18.45 8.01
CA ILE A 274 -7.29 -18.33 7.81
C ILE A 274 -7.62 -17.71 6.45
N HIS A 275 -6.82 -16.72 6.00
CA HIS A 275 -7.20 -15.82 4.92
C HIS A 275 -6.42 -16.02 3.63
N SER A 276 -5.34 -16.81 3.62
CA SER A 276 -4.60 -17.11 2.40
C SER A 276 -5.32 -18.10 1.50
N GLN A 277 -5.08 -17.96 0.21
CA GLN A 277 -5.40 -18.98 -0.78
C GLN A 277 -4.20 -19.93 -0.90
N SER A 278 -4.39 -21.22 -0.64
CA SER A 278 -3.32 -22.23 -0.59
C SER A 278 -2.46 -22.26 -1.86
N GLU A 279 -3.07 -22.01 -3.02
CA GLU A 279 -2.39 -22.00 -4.32
C GLU A 279 -1.40 -20.85 -4.46
N ALA A 280 -1.63 -19.75 -3.74
CA ALA A 280 -0.82 -18.53 -3.78
C ALA A 280 0.05 -18.34 -2.53
N ASP A 281 -0.14 -19.14 -1.51
CA ASP A 281 0.59 -19.02 -0.24
C ASP A 281 1.98 -19.63 -0.32
N LEU A 282 3.00 -18.78 -0.46
CA LEU A 282 4.40 -19.20 -0.56
C LEU A 282 4.89 -19.98 0.66
N TRP A 283 4.36 -19.67 1.86
CA TRP A 283 4.79 -20.31 3.12
C TRP A 283 4.25 -21.72 3.29
N THR A 284 3.19 -22.06 2.55
CA THR A 284 2.56 -23.41 2.57
C THR A 284 2.79 -24.20 1.30
N GLY A 285 3.65 -23.73 0.39
CA GLY A 285 4.03 -24.41 -0.85
C GLY A 285 3.27 -23.95 -2.09
N GLY A 286 2.45 -22.90 -1.98
CA GLY A 286 1.87 -22.20 -3.13
C GLY A 286 2.91 -21.43 -3.93
N LYS A 287 2.47 -20.84 -5.04
CA LYS A 287 3.31 -20.04 -5.94
C LYS A 287 2.82 -18.60 -6.00
N ALA A 288 3.74 -17.64 -6.07
CA ALA A 288 3.37 -16.24 -6.21
C ALA A 288 2.45 -16.04 -7.43
N LEU A 289 1.43 -15.23 -7.23
CA LEU A 289 0.62 -14.72 -8.32
C LEU A 289 1.49 -13.83 -9.22
N GLN A 290 1.19 -13.78 -10.50
CA GLN A 290 2.05 -13.06 -11.46
C GLN A 290 2.15 -11.58 -11.12
N ASN A 291 3.39 -11.15 -10.98
CA ASN A 291 3.76 -9.77 -11.15
C ASN A 291 4.66 -9.64 -12.39
N SER A 292 4.29 -8.77 -13.33
CA SER A 292 5.04 -8.57 -14.58
C SER A 292 6.48 -8.13 -14.33
N THR A 293 6.77 -7.44 -13.23
CA THR A 293 8.12 -6.96 -12.89
C THR A 293 9.03 -8.05 -12.34
N ARG A 294 8.47 -9.21 -11.93
CA ARG A 294 9.22 -10.31 -11.33
C ARG A 294 9.03 -11.66 -12.05
N LYS A 295 8.48 -11.63 -13.24
CA LYS A 295 8.19 -12.86 -13.99
C LYS A 295 9.41 -13.76 -14.13
N LYS A 296 10.55 -13.21 -14.53
CA LYS A 296 11.79 -13.97 -14.68
C LYS A 296 12.28 -14.53 -13.33
N PHE A 297 12.24 -13.73 -12.27
CA PHE A 297 12.63 -14.16 -10.94
C PHE A 297 11.84 -15.39 -10.49
N TRP A 298 10.52 -15.37 -10.61
CA TRP A 298 9.70 -16.51 -10.21
C TRP A 298 9.82 -17.70 -11.18
N ALA A 299 10.04 -17.46 -12.48
CA ALA A 299 10.35 -18.53 -13.43
C ALA A 299 11.68 -19.23 -13.08
N ASP A 300 12.69 -18.48 -12.66
CA ASP A 300 13.95 -19.04 -12.18
C ASP A 300 13.78 -19.88 -10.89
N VAL A 301 12.78 -19.57 -10.05
CA VAL A 301 12.44 -20.31 -8.82
C VAL A 301 11.62 -21.57 -9.12
N TRP A 302 10.61 -21.48 -9.98
CA TRP A 302 9.62 -22.55 -10.16
C TRP A 302 9.65 -23.21 -11.54
N GLY A 303 10.54 -22.79 -12.44
CA GLY A 303 10.66 -23.30 -13.81
C GLY A 303 9.79 -22.55 -14.82
N ASP A 304 10.08 -22.82 -16.10
CA ASP A 304 9.43 -22.14 -17.23
C ASP A 304 7.92 -22.39 -17.32
N ASP A 305 7.44 -23.49 -16.74
CA ASP A 305 6.02 -23.85 -16.68
C ASP A 305 5.22 -23.04 -15.66
N TRP A 306 5.88 -22.20 -14.85
CA TRP A 306 5.18 -21.32 -13.96
C TRP A 306 4.36 -20.31 -14.76
N SER A 307 3.07 -20.44 -14.67
CA SER A 307 2.11 -19.51 -15.26
C SER A 307 1.26 -18.87 -14.18
N THR A 308 0.79 -17.68 -14.47
CA THR A 308 -0.11 -16.95 -13.60
C THR A 308 -1.45 -17.60 -13.42
N VAL A 309 -1.99 -17.53 -12.23
CA VAL A 309 -3.37 -17.94 -11.94
C VAL A 309 -4.38 -17.02 -12.64
N TYR A 310 -4.01 -15.78 -12.91
CA TYR A 310 -4.83 -14.81 -13.63
C TYR A 310 -4.33 -14.64 -15.07
N SER A 311 -4.68 -15.57 -15.97
CA SER A 311 -4.70 -15.24 -17.38
C SER A 311 -6.13 -14.78 -17.71
N PHE A 312 -6.29 -13.55 -18.10
CA PHE A 312 -7.53 -13.04 -18.69
C PHE A 312 -7.89 -13.74 -20.00
N ASP A 313 -7.00 -14.61 -20.48
CA ASP A 313 -7.09 -15.34 -21.74
C ASP A 313 -7.68 -16.76 -21.62
N LYS A 314 -8.08 -17.18 -20.41
CA LYS A 314 -8.87 -18.41 -20.26
C LYS A 314 -10.36 -18.06 -20.24
N LYS A 315 -10.89 -17.82 -21.43
CA LYS A 315 -12.29 -18.03 -21.74
C LYS A 315 -12.46 -19.39 -22.43
#